data_94e62f1e6e96e21d6312bbed96af21a0
#
_entry.id   94e62f1e6e96e21d6312bbed96af21a0
#
_cell.length_a   1.000
_cell.length_b   1.000
_cell.length_c   1.000
_cell.angle_alpha   90.00
_cell.angle_beta   90.00
_cell.angle_gamma   90.00
#
_symmetry.space_group_name_H-M   'P 1'
#
loop_
_entity.id
_entity.type
_entity.pdbx_description
1 polymer ?
#
loop_
_entity_poly.entity_id
_entity_poly.type
_entity_poly.pdbx_seq_one_letter_code
_entity_poly.pdbx_strand_id
1 'polypeptide(L)'
;MYHELRKRGTRVPHVLIIARSILFNVLFYFTILIYLVVALPTFLMPYWAIVELAKVWARTNLWLLRTICRIDVEFAGLNKIPPGPLTVAAKHQSFWETFALLLVFSRPTYIVKRELMWIPLFGWFMWKGRMVPVDRGARRQALTAMTRRAREELRRGRQIIIFPEGTRRQPGAPPAYKSGIAHLYAETGVPCVPVALNSGLYWGRRSFKRYPGTIRVEILDPIPPGLDKNTFLQRLEHDIETATARLVAAAAPPQAEPQGSG
;
A
#
# COMPACT_ATOMS: atom_id res chain seq x y z
N MET A 1 -6.56 -20.68 -11.37
CA MET A 1 -7.54 -20.26 -10.34
C MET A 1 -7.74 -18.74 -10.31
N TYR A 2 -6.73 -17.92 -10.07
CA TYR A 2 -6.86 -16.41 -10.02
C TYR A 2 -7.39 -15.81 -11.34
N HIS A 3 -6.93 -16.27 -12.49
CA HIS A 3 -7.36 -15.79 -13.82
C HIS A 3 -8.83 -16.12 -14.11
N GLU A 4 -9.34 -17.23 -13.60
CA GLU A 4 -10.74 -17.66 -13.75
C GLU A 4 -11.70 -16.91 -12.83
N LEU A 5 -11.30 -16.61 -11.57
CA LEU A 5 -12.07 -15.77 -10.65
C LEU A 5 -12.30 -14.37 -11.23
N ARG A 6 -11.31 -13.86 -11.98
CA ARG A 6 -11.36 -12.57 -12.65
C ARG A 6 -12.31 -12.51 -13.84
N LYS A 7 -12.54 -13.65 -14.54
CA LYS A 7 -13.44 -13.73 -15.69
C LYS A 7 -14.91 -13.90 -15.29
N ARG A 8 -15.19 -14.56 -14.16
CA ARG A 8 -16.55 -14.89 -13.72
C ARG A 8 -17.32 -13.75 -13.04
N GLY A 9 -16.63 -12.71 -12.54
CA GLY A 9 -17.24 -11.65 -11.72
C GLY A 9 -17.73 -10.40 -12.46
N THR A 10 -17.40 -10.21 -13.74
CA THR A 10 -17.75 -8.95 -14.43
C THR A 10 -18.73 -9.18 -15.57
N ARG A 11 -19.99 -8.80 -15.36
CA ARG A 11 -20.99 -8.62 -16.45
C ARG A 11 -20.65 -7.45 -17.40
N VAL A 12 -19.53 -6.75 -17.16
CA VAL A 12 -19.09 -5.58 -17.94
C VAL A 12 -18.35 -6.05 -19.20
N PRO A 13 -18.71 -5.58 -20.39
CA PRO A 13 -18.03 -5.91 -21.64
C PRO A 13 -16.51 -5.61 -21.54
N HIS A 14 -15.69 -6.52 -22.05
CA HIS A 14 -14.23 -6.40 -21.98
C HIS A 14 -13.72 -5.10 -22.65
N VAL A 15 -14.36 -4.66 -23.75
CA VAL A 15 -14.05 -3.40 -24.44
C VAL A 15 -14.25 -2.20 -23.50
N LEU A 16 -15.32 -2.20 -22.71
CA LEU A 16 -15.60 -1.12 -21.76
C LEU A 16 -14.57 -1.08 -20.62
N ILE A 17 -14.09 -2.24 -20.14
CA ILE A 17 -13.02 -2.31 -19.16
C ILE A 17 -11.74 -1.69 -19.73
N ILE A 18 -11.40 -2.01 -21.00
CA ILE A 18 -10.22 -1.46 -21.67
C ILE A 18 -10.35 0.06 -21.81
N ALA A 19 -11.47 0.55 -22.35
CA ALA A 19 -11.70 1.98 -22.57
C ALA A 19 -11.62 2.78 -21.27
N ARG A 20 -12.30 2.32 -20.21
CA ARG A 20 -12.21 2.92 -18.86
C ARG A 20 -10.78 2.90 -18.30
N SER A 21 -10.06 1.80 -18.50
CA SER A 21 -8.69 1.67 -18.03
C SER A 21 -7.75 2.62 -18.74
N ILE A 22 -7.90 2.80 -20.05
CA ILE A 22 -7.11 3.76 -20.84
C ILE A 22 -7.39 5.17 -20.35
N LEU A 23 -8.67 5.56 -20.29
CA LEU A 23 -9.06 6.89 -19.81
C LEU A 23 -8.50 7.18 -18.43
N PHE A 24 -8.67 6.24 -17.49
CA PHE A 24 -8.12 6.39 -16.15
C PHE A 24 -6.60 6.52 -16.16
N ASN A 25 -5.87 5.68 -16.89
CA ASN A 25 -4.40 5.75 -16.92
C ASN A 25 -3.91 7.09 -17.50
N VAL A 26 -4.53 7.60 -18.55
CA VAL A 26 -4.20 8.92 -19.12
C VAL A 26 -4.39 10.00 -18.07
N LEU A 27 -5.55 10.05 -17.40
CA LEU A 27 -5.83 11.04 -16.37
C LEU A 27 -4.94 10.86 -15.13
N PHE A 28 -4.63 9.63 -14.76
CA PHE A 28 -3.73 9.32 -13.64
C PHE A 28 -2.34 9.92 -13.86
N TYR A 29 -1.72 9.69 -15.01
CA TYR A 29 -0.41 10.26 -15.32
C TYR A 29 -0.48 11.79 -15.53
N PHE A 30 -1.56 12.29 -16.09
CA PHE A 30 -1.80 13.72 -16.24
C PHE A 30 -1.90 14.40 -14.86
N THR A 31 -2.64 13.83 -13.91
CA THR A 31 -2.70 14.35 -12.54
C THR A 31 -1.32 14.32 -11.85
N ILE A 32 -0.51 13.29 -12.07
CA ILE A 32 0.88 13.28 -11.55
C ILE A 32 1.64 14.51 -12.05
N LEU A 33 1.61 14.79 -13.35
CA LEU A 33 2.33 15.93 -13.93
C LEU A 33 1.83 17.27 -13.36
N ILE A 34 0.50 17.46 -13.30
CA ILE A 34 -0.09 18.67 -12.71
C ILE A 34 0.36 18.83 -11.26
N TYR A 35 0.21 17.77 -10.45
CA TYR A 35 0.53 17.87 -9.02
C TYR A 35 2.03 18.01 -8.76
N LEU A 36 2.91 17.52 -9.63
CA LEU A 36 4.34 17.83 -9.55
C LEU A 36 4.62 19.31 -9.74
N VAL A 37 3.92 19.99 -10.65
CA VAL A 37 4.05 21.43 -10.86
C VAL A 37 3.44 22.22 -9.69
N VAL A 38 2.21 21.86 -9.28
CA VAL A 38 1.51 22.49 -8.14
C VAL A 38 2.28 22.30 -6.83
N ALA A 39 3.09 21.25 -6.73
CA ALA A 39 3.91 20.98 -5.55
C ALA A 39 5.17 21.86 -5.45
N LEU A 40 5.60 22.55 -6.50
CA LEU A 40 6.84 23.36 -6.47
C LEU A 40 6.87 24.39 -5.32
N PRO A 41 5.82 25.17 -5.03
CA PRO A 41 5.82 26.09 -3.90
C PRO A 41 6.03 25.41 -2.54
N THR A 42 5.73 24.10 -2.41
CA THR A 42 5.94 23.39 -1.15
C THR A 42 7.40 23.30 -0.73
N PHE A 43 8.36 23.54 -1.64
CA PHE A 43 9.78 23.62 -1.26
C PHE A 43 10.07 24.78 -0.30
N LEU A 44 9.30 25.85 -0.37
CA LEU A 44 9.38 27.01 0.54
C LEU A 44 8.55 26.82 1.81
N MET A 45 7.77 25.74 1.90
CA MET A 45 6.88 25.45 3.02
C MET A 45 7.45 24.32 3.92
N PRO A 46 6.93 24.10 5.14
CA PRO A 46 7.29 22.94 5.95
C PRO A 46 6.98 21.63 5.24
N TYR A 47 7.68 20.53 5.62
CA TYR A 47 7.56 19.21 4.98
C TYR A 47 6.13 18.62 4.95
N TRP A 48 5.28 18.99 5.90
CA TRP A 48 3.90 18.52 5.95
C TRP A 48 3.07 19.03 4.76
N ALA A 49 3.41 20.17 4.17
CA ALA A 49 2.68 20.72 3.03
C ALA A 49 2.68 19.77 1.83
N ILE A 50 3.82 19.16 1.50
CA ILE A 50 3.88 18.16 0.42
C ILE A 50 3.10 16.89 0.77
N VAL A 51 3.07 16.48 2.05
CA VAL A 51 2.30 15.32 2.49
C VAL A 51 0.80 15.57 2.34
N GLU A 52 0.31 16.75 2.74
CA GLU A 52 -1.11 17.10 2.57
C GLU A 52 -1.48 17.23 1.09
N LEU A 53 -0.61 17.84 0.27
CA LEU A 53 -0.84 17.87 -1.17
C LEU A 53 -0.89 16.47 -1.80
N ALA A 54 -0.02 15.56 -1.35
CA ALA A 54 -0.06 14.17 -1.78
C ALA A 54 -1.36 13.45 -1.36
N LYS A 55 -1.92 13.80 -0.19
CA LYS A 55 -3.24 13.32 0.23
C LYS A 55 -4.37 13.86 -0.67
N VAL A 56 -4.30 15.12 -1.08
CA VAL A 56 -5.25 15.69 -2.04
C VAL A 56 -5.17 14.96 -3.37
N TRP A 57 -3.96 14.74 -3.90
CA TRP A 57 -3.73 13.94 -5.09
C TRP A 57 -4.28 12.50 -4.97
N ALA A 58 -4.08 11.87 -3.82
CA ALA A 58 -4.61 10.54 -3.54
C ALA A 58 -6.15 10.53 -3.59
N ARG A 59 -6.83 11.50 -2.96
CA ARG A 59 -8.30 11.63 -3.01
C ARG A 59 -8.80 11.83 -4.44
N THR A 60 -8.15 12.68 -5.23
CA THR A 60 -8.46 12.90 -6.64
C THR A 60 -8.40 11.58 -7.43
N ASN A 61 -7.36 10.79 -7.22
CA ASN A 61 -7.20 9.53 -7.95
C ASN A 61 -8.15 8.43 -7.46
N LEU A 62 -8.52 8.39 -6.19
CA LEU A 62 -9.58 7.50 -5.71
C LEU A 62 -10.94 7.88 -6.28
N TRP A 63 -11.23 9.18 -6.39
CA TRP A 63 -12.45 9.66 -7.04
C TRP A 63 -12.48 9.29 -8.53
N LEU A 64 -11.37 9.47 -9.27
CA LEU A 64 -11.25 9.04 -10.68
C LEU A 64 -11.46 7.52 -10.83
N LEU A 65 -10.88 6.71 -9.95
CA LEU A 65 -11.06 5.26 -9.96
C LEU A 65 -12.52 4.87 -9.76
N ARG A 66 -13.18 5.48 -8.78
CA ARG A 66 -14.59 5.24 -8.51
C ARG A 66 -15.47 5.63 -9.69
N THR A 67 -15.26 6.84 -10.23
CA THR A 67 -16.11 7.39 -11.30
C THR A 67 -15.91 6.67 -12.63
N ILE A 68 -14.67 6.44 -13.03
CA ILE A 68 -14.33 5.90 -14.35
C ILE A 68 -14.35 4.37 -14.34
N CYS A 69 -13.60 3.78 -13.39
CA CYS A 69 -13.37 2.33 -13.36
C CYS A 69 -14.37 1.57 -12.52
N ARG A 70 -15.27 2.28 -11.77
CA ARG A 70 -16.20 1.66 -10.81
C ARG A 70 -15.46 0.82 -9.77
N ILE A 71 -14.36 1.37 -9.23
CA ILE A 71 -13.60 0.78 -8.14
C ILE A 71 -13.89 1.58 -6.89
N ASP A 72 -14.67 1.01 -5.99
CA ASP A 72 -14.95 1.55 -4.67
C ASP A 72 -13.89 1.10 -3.66
N VAL A 73 -13.85 1.76 -2.49
CA VAL A 73 -12.87 1.48 -1.44
C VAL A 73 -13.58 1.42 -0.09
N GLU A 74 -13.29 0.37 0.67
CA GLU A 74 -13.75 0.18 2.03
C GLU A 74 -12.55 0.03 2.98
N PHE A 75 -12.53 0.82 4.05
CA PHE A 75 -11.55 0.71 5.13
C PHE A 75 -12.23 0.18 6.38
N ALA A 76 -11.71 -0.92 6.93
CA ALA A 76 -12.16 -1.52 8.18
C ALA A 76 -11.08 -1.43 9.26
N GLY A 77 -11.48 -1.40 10.52
CA GLY A 77 -10.56 -1.45 11.66
C GLY A 77 -9.78 -0.15 11.90
N LEU A 78 -10.22 1.00 11.38
CA LEU A 78 -9.54 2.29 11.57
C LEU A 78 -9.36 2.68 13.04
N ASN A 79 -10.30 2.25 13.90
CA ASN A 79 -10.26 2.44 15.35
C ASN A 79 -9.15 1.65 16.07
N LYS A 80 -8.52 0.69 15.38
CA LYS A 80 -7.40 -0.10 15.89
C LYS A 80 -6.05 0.61 15.75
N ILE A 81 -6.00 1.74 15.05
CA ILE A 81 -4.74 2.49 14.86
C ILE A 81 -4.38 3.21 16.17
N PRO A 82 -3.27 2.83 16.85
CA PRO A 82 -2.86 3.54 18.05
C PRO A 82 -2.45 4.98 17.74
N PRO A 83 -2.63 5.91 18.68
CA PRO A 83 -2.09 7.26 18.54
C PRO A 83 -0.56 7.26 18.60
N GLY A 84 0.06 8.28 17.97
CA GLY A 84 1.50 8.48 18.04
C GLY A 84 2.33 7.73 16.99
N PRO A 85 3.64 7.56 17.24
CA PRO A 85 4.56 6.92 16.34
C PRO A 85 4.35 5.41 16.30
N LEU A 86 4.31 4.83 15.10
CA LEU A 86 4.15 3.40 14.87
C LEU A 86 4.76 2.98 13.54
N THR A 87 4.94 1.70 13.35
CA THR A 87 5.22 1.11 12.04
C THR A 87 3.94 0.49 11.47
N VAL A 88 3.77 0.57 10.17
CA VAL A 88 2.66 -0.04 9.42
C VAL A 88 3.23 -1.05 8.46
N ALA A 89 2.88 -2.31 8.61
CA ALA A 89 3.28 -3.37 7.70
C ALA A 89 2.10 -3.73 6.79
N ALA A 90 2.13 -3.32 5.54
CA ALA A 90 1.01 -3.51 4.63
C ALA A 90 1.31 -4.55 3.54
N LYS A 91 0.31 -5.38 3.21
CA LYS A 91 0.35 -6.23 2.02
C LYS A 91 0.58 -5.40 0.78
N HIS A 92 1.40 -5.89 -0.17
CA HIS A 92 1.75 -5.15 -1.37
C HIS A 92 1.36 -5.91 -2.64
N GLN A 93 0.21 -5.54 -3.23
CA GLN A 93 -0.33 -6.20 -4.42
C GLN A 93 -0.39 -5.27 -5.64
N SER A 94 -0.53 -3.95 -5.42
CA SER A 94 -0.79 -2.95 -6.45
C SER A 94 0.10 -1.71 -6.27
N PHE A 95 0.00 -0.78 -7.19
CA PHE A 95 0.48 0.59 -6.96
C PHE A 95 -0.52 1.39 -6.09
N TRP A 96 -1.77 0.98 -6.07
CA TRP A 96 -2.89 1.65 -5.42
C TRP A 96 -2.64 1.95 -3.93
N GLU A 97 -2.17 0.96 -3.16
CA GLU A 97 -1.94 1.12 -1.73
C GLU A 97 -0.84 2.12 -1.38
N THR A 98 0.06 2.44 -2.31
CA THR A 98 1.13 3.42 -2.08
C THR A 98 0.60 4.84 -1.92
N PHE A 99 -0.58 5.16 -2.44
CA PHE A 99 -1.22 6.45 -2.24
C PHE A 99 -2.48 6.37 -1.37
N ALA A 100 -3.22 5.26 -1.40
CA ALA A 100 -4.44 5.13 -0.60
C ALA A 100 -4.14 5.12 0.91
N LEU A 101 -3.06 4.48 1.34
CA LEU A 101 -2.65 4.45 2.75
C LEU A 101 -2.20 5.82 3.29
N LEU A 102 -1.84 6.78 2.42
CA LEU A 102 -1.62 8.17 2.85
C LEU A 102 -2.85 8.77 3.55
N LEU A 103 -4.04 8.35 3.16
CA LEU A 103 -5.30 8.89 3.67
C LEU A 103 -5.71 8.28 5.01
N VAL A 104 -5.17 7.10 5.34
CA VAL A 104 -5.49 6.34 6.54
C VAL A 104 -4.70 6.85 7.75
N PHE A 105 -3.44 7.22 7.53
CA PHE A 105 -2.52 7.58 8.60
C PHE A 105 -2.35 9.10 8.70
N SER A 106 -2.31 9.61 9.93
CA SER A 106 -2.27 11.06 10.19
C SER A 106 -0.98 11.71 9.72
N ARG A 107 0.18 11.08 10.00
CA ARG A 107 1.53 11.59 9.68
C ARG A 107 2.38 10.56 8.94
N PRO A 108 1.92 10.06 7.77
CA PRO A 108 2.56 8.95 7.08
C PRO A 108 3.93 9.33 6.50
N THR A 109 4.81 8.35 6.48
CA THR A 109 6.02 8.34 5.65
C THR A 109 6.28 6.89 5.20
N TYR A 110 7.01 6.71 4.10
CA TYR A 110 7.24 5.40 3.50
C TYR A 110 8.71 5.02 3.55
N ILE A 111 8.95 3.71 3.73
CA ILE A 111 10.22 3.11 3.32
C ILE A 111 10.15 2.86 1.83
N VAL A 112 11.03 3.49 1.08
CA VAL A 112 11.03 3.49 -0.39
C VAL A 112 12.35 2.97 -0.96
N LYS A 113 12.30 2.46 -2.18
CA LYS A 113 13.50 2.07 -2.91
C LYS A 113 14.37 3.30 -3.19
N ARG A 114 15.67 3.25 -2.87
CA ARG A 114 16.61 4.39 -3.00
C ARG A 114 16.62 4.99 -4.40
N GLU A 115 16.51 4.17 -5.45
CA GLU A 115 16.54 4.61 -6.84
C GLU A 115 15.36 5.51 -7.23
N LEU A 116 14.23 5.44 -6.49
CA LEU A 116 13.12 6.37 -6.70
C LEU A 116 13.49 7.80 -6.34
N MET A 117 14.46 8.00 -5.44
CA MET A 117 14.95 9.32 -5.06
C MET A 117 15.71 10.03 -6.19
N TRP A 118 16.13 9.30 -7.23
CA TRP A 118 16.87 9.84 -8.37
C TRP A 118 15.97 10.32 -9.51
N ILE A 119 14.67 10.01 -9.45
CA ILE A 119 13.71 10.49 -10.46
C ILE A 119 13.55 12.00 -10.30
N PRO A 120 13.86 12.79 -11.34
CA PRO A 120 13.74 14.25 -11.28
C PRO A 120 12.35 14.70 -10.80
N LEU A 121 12.29 15.75 -10.02
CA LEU A 121 11.10 16.28 -9.34
C LEU A 121 10.49 15.30 -8.34
N PHE A 122 10.09 14.11 -8.77
CA PHE A 122 9.44 13.11 -7.93
C PHE A 122 10.33 12.72 -6.73
N GLY A 123 11.60 12.41 -6.97
CA GLY A 123 12.57 12.09 -5.92
C GLY A 123 12.83 13.27 -4.98
N TRP A 124 12.83 14.49 -5.49
CA TRP A 124 12.99 15.71 -4.69
C TRP A 124 11.82 15.90 -3.73
N PHE A 125 10.59 15.65 -4.18
CA PHE A 125 9.41 15.67 -3.31
C PHE A 125 9.39 14.54 -2.28
N MET A 126 9.88 13.36 -2.64
CA MET A 126 10.08 12.26 -1.68
C MET A 126 11.08 12.66 -0.58
N TRP A 127 12.19 13.31 -0.96
CA TRP A 127 13.16 13.86 -0.03
C TRP A 127 12.53 14.95 0.86
N LYS A 128 11.79 15.89 0.28
CA LYS A 128 11.06 16.94 1.00
C LYS A 128 10.03 16.34 1.96
N GLY A 129 9.30 15.31 1.55
CA GLY A 129 8.35 14.55 2.37
C GLY A 129 9.01 13.64 3.41
N ARG A 130 10.36 13.63 3.48
CA ARG A 130 11.15 12.84 4.43
C ARG A 130 10.88 11.35 4.32
N MET A 131 10.77 10.82 3.10
CA MET A 131 10.70 9.38 2.88
C MET A 131 12.00 8.70 3.30
N VAL A 132 11.92 7.46 3.75
CA VAL A 132 13.07 6.67 4.23
C VAL A 132 13.58 5.79 3.10
N PRO A 133 14.69 6.16 2.40
CA PRO A 133 15.22 5.34 1.32
C PRO A 133 15.95 4.11 1.86
N VAL A 134 15.77 2.97 1.17
CA VAL A 134 16.50 1.73 1.43
C VAL A 134 17.24 1.28 0.17
N ASP A 135 18.53 1.03 0.32
CA ASP A 135 19.35 0.37 -0.68
C ASP A 135 19.27 -1.15 -0.48
N ARG A 136 18.57 -1.84 -1.37
CA ARG A 136 18.36 -3.28 -1.24
C ARG A 136 19.59 -4.13 -1.59
N GLY A 137 20.60 -3.52 -2.20
CA GLY A 137 21.88 -4.19 -2.54
C GLY A 137 22.88 -4.24 -1.38
N ALA A 138 22.85 -3.26 -0.47
CA ALA A 138 23.86 -3.07 0.56
C ALA A 138 23.59 -3.85 1.88
N ARG A 139 22.79 -4.91 1.85
CA ARG A 139 22.52 -5.86 2.96
C ARG A 139 22.49 -5.20 4.36
N ARG A 140 23.43 -5.53 5.25
CA ARG A 140 23.47 -5.10 6.66
C ARG A 140 23.59 -3.57 6.81
N GLN A 141 24.42 -2.92 6.01
CA GLN A 141 24.60 -1.46 6.07
C GLN A 141 23.30 -0.71 5.68
N ALA A 142 22.57 -1.22 4.67
CA ALA A 142 21.28 -0.65 4.29
C ALA A 142 20.24 -0.73 5.42
N LEU A 143 20.19 -1.85 6.13
CA LEU A 143 19.28 -2.01 7.28
C LEU A 143 19.60 -1.01 8.38
N THR A 144 20.86 -0.86 8.76
CA THR A 144 21.30 0.11 9.78
C THR A 144 20.96 1.54 9.39
N ALA A 145 21.26 1.93 8.14
CA ALA A 145 20.95 3.28 7.65
C ALA A 145 19.44 3.55 7.58
N MET A 146 18.66 2.58 7.11
CA MET A 146 17.21 2.63 7.08
C MET A 146 16.63 2.81 8.48
N THR A 147 17.06 1.97 9.43
CA THR A 147 16.57 1.99 10.81
C THR A 147 16.91 3.30 11.53
N ARG A 148 18.11 3.84 11.32
CA ARG A 148 18.49 5.14 11.87
C ARG A 148 17.55 6.26 11.40
N ARG A 149 17.30 6.35 10.09
CA ARG A 149 16.38 7.34 9.52
C ARG A 149 14.94 7.11 9.98
N ALA A 150 14.52 5.87 10.06
CA ALA A 150 13.19 5.51 10.57
C ALA A 150 13.01 5.98 12.02
N ARG A 151 13.99 5.75 12.89
CA ARG A 151 13.96 6.27 14.28
C ARG A 151 13.83 7.79 14.34
N GLU A 152 14.53 8.51 13.48
CA GLU A 152 14.44 9.98 13.41
C GLU A 152 13.01 10.43 13.07
N GLU A 153 12.36 9.77 12.12
CA GLU A 153 10.99 10.11 11.74
C GLU A 153 9.96 9.67 12.81
N LEU A 154 10.15 8.52 13.46
CA LEU A 154 9.32 8.09 14.60
C LEU A 154 9.41 9.06 15.77
N ARG A 155 10.62 9.55 16.12
CA ARG A 155 10.79 10.59 17.18
C ARG A 155 10.06 11.90 16.86
N ARG A 156 9.79 12.18 15.59
CA ARG A 156 8.95 13.30 15.13
C ARG A 156 7.46 12.99 15.16
N GLY A 157 7.06 11.85 15.72
CA GLY A 157 5.68 11.39 15.83
C GLY A 157 5.09 10.93 14.50
N ARG A 158 5.93 10.46 13.56
CA ARG A 158 5.46 9.96 12.26
C ARG A 158 5.14 8.48 12.29
N GLN A 159 4.36 8.05 11.31
CA GLN A 159 3.90 6.67 11.12
C GLN A 159 4.57 6.12 9.86
N ILE A 160 5.40 5.08 10.02
CA ILE A 160 6.24 4.55 8.96
C ILE A 160 5.56 3.38 8.27
N ILE A 161 5.22 3.55 7.00
CA ILE A 161 4.62 2.51 6.18
C ILE A 161 5.74 1.75 5.45
N ILE A 162 5.74 0.44 5.62
CA ILE A 162 6.64 -0.49 4.94
C ILE A 162 5.84 -1.61 4.29
N PHE A 163 6.28 -2.04 3.12
CA PHE A 163 5.78 -3.23 2.45
C PHE A 163 6.77 -4.38 2.70
N PRO A 164 6.47 -5.33 3.61
CA PRO A 164 7.45 -6.31 4.08
C PRO A 164 7.92 -7.27 2.99
N GLU A 165 7.14 -7.48 1.95
CA GLU A 165 7.56 -8.30 0.79
C GLU A 165 8.58 -7.59 -0.11
N GLY A 166 8.72 -6.27 0.02
CA GLY A 166 9.66 -5.45 -0.75
C GLY A 166 9.34 -5.34 -2.24
N THR A 167 8.33 -6.02 -2.73
CA THR A 167 7.83 -5.96 -4.12
C THR A 167 6.37 -6.34 -4.16
N ARG A 168 5.65 -5.85 -5.18
CA ARG A 168 4.24 -6.22 -5.39
C ARG A 168 4.11 -7.69 -5.75
N ARG A 169 3.22 -8.41 -5.07
CA ARG A 169 2.90 -9.81 -5.33
C ARG A 169 1.43 -9.96 -5.73
N GLN A 170 1.16 -10.90 -6.63
CA GLN A 170 -0.22 -11.18 -7.04
C GLN A 170 -1.00 -11.82 -5.89
N PRO A 171 -2.32 -11.58 -5.78
CA PRO A 171 -3.17 -12.32 -4.88
C PRO A 171 -2.99 -13.83 -5.06
N GLY A 172 -2.86 -14.58 -3.95
CA GLY A 172 -2.63 -16.03 -3.95
C GLY A 172 -1.17 -16.45 -4.22
N ALA A 173 -0.24 -15.51 -4.48
CA ALA A 173 1.18 -15.85 -4.55
C ALA A 173 1.73 -16.18 -3.15
N PRO A 174 2.63 -17.16 -3.01
CA PRO A 174 3.26 -17.48 -1.72
C PRO A 174 3.87 -16.23 -1.07
N PRO A 175 3.76 -16.05 0.25
CA PRO A 175 4.36 -14.92 0.95
C PRO A 175 5.88 -14.91 0.82
N ALA A 176 6.50 -13.73 0.89
CA ALA A 176 7.97 -13.61 0.84
C ALA A 176 8.42 -12.40 1.66
N TYR A 177 8.16 -12.45 2.96
CA TYR A 177 8.49 -11.38 3.90
C TYR A 177 9.99 -11.27 4.11
N LYS A 178 10.50 -10.05 4.08
CA LYS A 178 11.93 -9.76 4.29
C LYS A 178 12.21 -9.48 5.76
N SER A 179 13.35 -9.93 6.25
CA SER A 179 13.79 -9.71 7.64
C SER A 179 13.95 -8.22 8.02
N GLY A 180 13.96 -7.32 7.04
CA GLY A 180 14.08 -5.87 7.28
C GLY A 180 12.98 -5.28 8.16
N ILE A 181 11.73 -5.79 8.07
CA ILE A 181 10.65 -5.35 8.95
C ILE A 181 10.86 -5.82 10.39
N ALA A 182 11.34 -7.05 10.59
CA ALA A 182 11.64 -7.58 11.93
C ALA A 182 12.81 -6.85 12.58
N HIS A 183 13.81 -6.45 11.78
CA HIS A 183 14.89 -5.61 12.26
C HIS A 183 14.39 -4.22 12.66
N LEU A 184 13.56 -3.59 11.84
CA LEU A 184 12.96 -2.28 12.14
C LEU A 184 12.13 -2.33 13.43
N TYR A 185 11.26 -3.34 13.58
CA TYR A 185 10.43 -3.53 14.75
C TYR A 185 11.27 -3.66 16.03
N ALA A 186 12.24 -4.58 16.06
CA ALA A 186 13.07 -4.81 17.23
C ALA A 186 13.90 -3.58 17.63
N GLU A 187 14.35 -2.81 16.64
CA GLU A 187 15.23 -1.67 16.85
C GLU A 187 14.48 -0.37 17.20
N THR A 188 13.21 -0.24 16.88
CA THR A 188 12.46 1.01 17.08
C THR A 188 11.62 0.99 18.36
N GLY A 189 11.20 -0.17 18.84
CA GLY A 189 10.41 -0.31 20.08
C GLY A 189 9.02 0.32 20.00
N VAL A 190 8.48 0.54 18.78
CA VAL A 190 7.12 1.05 18.57
C VAL A 190 6.19 -0.07 18.12
N PRO A 191 4.87 0.03 18.36
CA PRO A 191 3.93 -0.96 17.86
C PRO A 191 3.95 -1.05 16.34
N CYS A 192 3.66 -2.26 15.82
CA CYS A 192 3.50 -2.51 14.39
C CYS A 192 2.02 -2.79 14.08
N VAL A 193 1.44 -2.03 13.15
CA VAL A 193 0.06 -2.20 12.68
C VAL A 193 0.09 -2.99 11.38
N PRO A 194 -0.38 -4.25 11.38
CA PRO A 194 -0.51 -5.03 10.15
C PRO A 194 -1.72 -4.53 9.32
N VAL A 195 -1.58 -4.53 7.99
CA VAL A 195 -2.64 -4.10 7.07
C VAL A 195 -2.79 -5.12 5.94
N ALA A 196 -3.97 -5.72 5.87
CA ALA A 196 -4.38 -6.63 4.81
C ALA A 196 -5.21 -5.90 3.74
N LEU A 197 -5.16 -6.37 2.50
CA LEU A 197 -5.92 -5.79 1.40
C LEU A 197 -6.05 -6.75 0.21
N ASN A 198 -6.99 -6.45 -0.70
CA ASN A 198 -7.25 -7.24 -1.92
C ASN A 198 -7.09 -6.41 -3.21
N SER A 199 -6.33 -5.32 -3.18
CA SER A 199 -6.18 -4.36 -4.30
C SER A 199 -5.74 -5.00 -5.61
N GLY A 200 -4.94 -6.06 -5.53
CA GLY A 200 -4.43 -6.79 -6.70
C GLY A 200 -5.51 -7.45 -7.56
N LEU A 201 -6.71 -7.67 -7.02
CA LEU A 201 -7.86 -8.18 -7.77
C LEU A 201 -8.33 -7.17 -8.82
N TYR A 202 -8.29 -5.89 -8.50
CA TYR A 202 -8.87 -4.81 -9.30
C TYR A 202 -7.81 -4.00 -10.05
N TRP A 203 -6.64 -3.82 -9.43
CA TRP A 203 -5.47 -3.17 -10.03
C TRP A 203 -4.24 -4.07 -9.91
N GLY A 204 -4.12 -5.04 -10.81
CA GLY A 204 -3.03 -6.02 -10.78
C GLY A 204 -1.64 -5.43 -11.07
N ARG A 205 -0.62 -6.09 -10.53
CA ARG A 205 0.78 -5.76 -10.81
C ARG A 205 1.07 -5.79 -12.31
N ARG A 206 1.72 -4.74 -12.84
CA ARG A 206 2.09 -4.60 -14.25
C ARG A 206 0.91 -4.70 -15.24
N SER A 207 -0.33 -4.49 -14.77
CA SER A 207 -1.52 -4.48 -15.61
C SER A 207 -1.99 -3.04 -15.82
N PHE A 208 -2.31 -2.68 -17.08
CA PHE A 208 -2.99 -1.42 -17.36
C PHE A 208 -4.50 -1.51 -17.10
N LYS A 209 -5.06 -2.72 -17.02
CA LYS A 209 -6.48 -2.95 -16.82
C LYS A 209 -6.90 -2.68 -15.37
N ARG A 210 -8.05 -2.02 -15.23
CA ARG A 210 -8.74 -1.74 -13.96
C ARG A 210 -10.08 -2.44 -14.00
N TYR A 211 -10.28 -3.36 -13.06
CA TYR A 211 -11.52 -4.13 -13.01
C TYR A 211 -12.46 -3.53 -11.98
N PRO A 212 -13.76 -3.38 -12.30
CA PRO A 212 -14.72 -2.83 -11.34
C PRO A 212 -14.86 -3.72 -10.11
N GLY A 213 -15.20 -3.12 -8.98
CA GLY A 213 -15.45 -3.80 -7.70
C GLY A 213 -14.96 -2.99 -6.51
N THR A 214 -14.85 -3.62 -5.35
CA THR A 214 -14.52 -2.94 -4.09
C THR A 214 -13.16 -3.41 -3.56
N ILE A 215 -12.20 -2.48 -3.50
CA ILE A 215 -10.96 -2.72 -2.78
C ILE A 215 -11.26 -2.61 -1.29
N ARG A 216 -10.98 -3.69 -0.56
CA ARG A 216 -11.09 -3.72 0.90
C ARG A 216 -9.71 -3.67 1.53
N VAL A 217 -9.58 -2.79 2.52
CA VAL A 217 -8.40 -2.63 3.35
C VAL A 217 -8.81 -2.86 4.79
N GLU A 218 -8.11 -3.75 5.46
CA GLU A 218 -8.37 -4.06 6.86
C GLU A 218 -7.14 -3.76 7.72
N ILE A 219 -7.33 -2.89 8.70
CA ILE A 219 -6.36 -2.63 9.76
C ILE A 219 -6.53 -3.71 10.81
N LEU A 220 -5.48 -4.47 11.04
CA LEU A 220 -5.49 -5.56 12.01
C LEU A 220 -5.04 -5.08 13.40
N ASP A 221 -5.13 -5.95 14.40
CA ASP A 221 -4.73 -5.62 15.75
C ASP A 221 -3.23 -5.34 15.83
N PRO A 222 -2.83 -4.23 16.46
CA PRO A 222 -1.43 -3.86 16.58
C PRO A 222 -0.61 -4.94 17.30
N ILE A 223 0.56 -5.24 16.77
CA ILE A 223 1.55 -6.08 17.46
C ILE A 223 2.34 -5.16 18.38
N PRO A 224 2.24 -5.34 19.73
CA PRO A 224 2.98 -4.53 20.69
C PRO A 224 4.49 -4.76 20.55
N PRO A 225 5.34 -3.82 20.97
CA PRO A 225 6.78 -4.03 20.99
C PRO A 225 7.18 -5.12 22.02
N GLY A 226 8.35 -5.75 21.82
CA GLY A 226 8.93 -6.68 22.79
C GLY A 226 9.01 -8.13 22.33
N LEU A 227 8.40 -8.51 21.21
CA LEU A 227 8.61 -9.85 20.65
C LEU A 227 10.03 -9.99 20.06
N ASP A 228 10.56 -11.18 20.06
CA ASP A 228 11.75 -11.49 19.28
C ASP A 228 11.46 -11.43 17.77
N LYS A 229 12.53 -11.30 16.96
CA LYS A 229 12.41 -11.06 15.52
C LYS A 229 11.67 -12.17 14.76
N ASN A 230 11.85 -13.43 15.17
CA ASN A 230 11.25 -14.57 14.50
C ASN A 230 9.76 -14.69 14.83
N THR A 231 9.43 -14.62 16.11
CA THR A 231 8.03 -14.62 16.59
C THR A 231 7.25 -13.46 16.01
N PHE A 232 7.83 -12.27 15.98
CA PHE A 232 7.21 -11.10 15.33
C PHE A 232 6.94 -11.35 13.86
N LEU A 233 7.92 -11.85 13.10
CA LEU A 233 7.80 -12.05 11.66
C LEU A 233 6.75 -13.11 11.32
N GLN A 234 6.73 -14.23 12.07
CA GLN A 234 5.74 -15.30 11.90
C GLN A 234 4.33 -14.79 12.19
N ARG A 235 4.13 -14.07 13.30
CA ARG A 235 2.85 -13.47 13.64
C ARG A 235 2.39 -12.48 12.58
N LEU A 236 3.26 -11.55 12.17
CA LEU A 236 2.96 -10.53 11.16
C LEU A 236 2.54 -11.17 9.83
N GLU A 237 3.28 -12.19 9.37
CA GLU A 237 2.98 -12.91 8.14
C GLU A 237 1.64 -13.64 8.25
N HIS A 238 1.44 -14.39 9.34
CA HIS A 238 0.20 -15.12 9.60
C HIS A 238 -1.01 -14.17 9.59
N ASP A 239 -0.96 -13.07 10.33
CA ASP A 239 -2.07 -12.14 10.48
C ASP A 239 -2.44 -11.50 9.14
N ILE A 240 -1.45 -10.99 8.39
CA ILE A 240 -1.69 -10.34 7.09
C ILE A 240 -2.16 -11.35 6.04
N GLU A 241 -1.55 -12.54 5.95
CA GLU A 241 -1.90 -13.51 4.92
C GLU A 241 -3.29 -14.11 5.17
N THR A 242 -3.62 -14.44 6.42
CA THR A 242 -4.95 -14.94 6.79
C THR A 242 -6.05 -13.92 6.45
N ALA A 243 -5.87 -12.67 6.85
CA ALA A 243 -6.83 -11.62 6.53
C ALA A 243 -6.90 -11.34 5.03
N THR A 244 -5.77 -11.31 4.32
CA THR A 244 -5.72 -11.11 2.86
C THR A 244 -6.45 -12.24 2.13
N ALA A 245 -6.25 -13.51 2.53
CA ALA A 245 -6.92 -14.65 1.93
C ALA A 245 -8.45 -14.55 2.11
N ARG A 246 -8.91 -14.16 3.30
CA ARG A 246 -10.34 -13.91 3.58
C ARG A 246 -10.90 -12.79 2.70
N LEU A 247 -10.19 -11.65 2.58
CA LEU A 247 -10.63 -10.52 1.73
C LEU A 247 -10.68 -10.90 0.24
N VAL A 248 -9.77 -11.74 -0.22
CA VAL A 248 -9.75 -12.24 -1.60
C VAL A 248 -10.90 -13.22 -1.82
N ALA A 249 -11.15 -14.15 -0.89
CA ALA A 249 -12.26 -15.10 -0.97
C ALA A 249 -13.62 -14.40 -0.96
N ALA A 250 -13.81 -13.39 -0.09
CA ALA A 250 -15.04 -12.61 0.01
C ALA A 250 -15.33 -11.75 -1.24
N ALA A 251 -14.33 -11.49 -2.08
CA ALA A 251 -14.49 -10.78 -3.35
C ALA A 251 -14.83 -11.71 -4.53
N ALA A 252 -14.71 -13.03 -4.35
CA ALA A 252 -15.15 -14.00 -5.33
C ALA A 252 -16.70 -14.08 -5.34
N PRO A 253 -17.35 -14.18 -6.51
CA PRO A 253 -18.78 -14.49 -6.53
C PRO A 253 -19.03 -15.82 -5.80
N PRO A 254 -20.18 -15.98 -5.11
CA PRO A 254 -20.51 -17.23 -4.45
C PRO A 254 -20.37 -18.38 -5.44
N GLN A 255 -19.66 -19.43 -5.05
CA GLN A 255 -19.61 -20.66 -5.83
C GLN A 255 -21.05 -21.18 -5.90
N ALA A 256 -21.57 -21.37 -7.12
CA ALA A 256 -22.82 -22.09 -7.28
C ALA A 256 -22.66 -23.45 -6.57
N GLU A 257 -23.53 -23.74 -5.61
CA GLU A 257 -23.61 -25.07 -5.00
C GLU A 257 -23.67 -26.09 -6.14
N PRO A 258 -22.93 -27.19 -6.04
CA PRO A 258 -23.09 -28.29 -6.99
C PRO A 258 -24.56 -28.67 -6.97
N GLN A 259 -25.25 -28.44 -8.10
CA GLN A 259 -26.64 -28.95 -8.25
C GLN A 259 -26.56 -30.44 -7.99
N GLY A 260 -27.17 -30.84 -6.87
CA GLY A 260 -27.27 -32.24 -6.52
C GLY A 260 -27.85 -33.00 -7.71
N SER A 261 -27.07 -33.95 -8.21
CA SER A 261 -27.55 -34.97 -9.14
C SER A 261 -28.64 -35.76 -8.43
N GLY A 262 -29.88 -35.39 -8.75
CA GLY A 262 -31.05 -36.20 -8.50
C GLY A 262 -31.13 -37.28 -9.57
#